data_d1e3658cc7ebc00ca848185425b9944e
#
_entry.id   d1e3658cc7ebc00ca848185425b9944e
#
_cell.length_a   1.000
_cell.length_b   1.000
_cell.length_c   1.000
_cell.angle_alpha   90.00
_cell.angle_beta   90.00
_cell.angle_gamma   90.00
#
_symmetry.space_group_name_H-M   'P 1'
#
loop_
_entity.id
_entity.type
_entity.pdbx_description
1 polymer ?
#
loop_
_entity_poly.entity_id
_entity_poly.type
_entity_poly.pdbx_seq_one_letter_code
_entity_poly.pdbx_strand_id
1 'polypeptide(L)'
;MNAYDTIFDEAIGYYGIFRTSQAQSLGVSGSAILSLAKRGKLLRIAHGLYRIDKYVPQPDGLDAYAIAVARVGEDAYLWGPSVLQAHHLCPTDPAKIYVATPSRFRGRLPQGIILKNGAKLHEVDFIEGIRAQSAGQAILSSQHIIMFDRLLEAVENAKGKGLLNEAEAHNTLKELYKND
;
A
#
# COMPACT_ATOMS: atom_id res chain seq x y z
N MET A 1 22.08 -17.79 14.00
CA MET A 1 21.10 -17.50 12.94
C MET A 1 21.88 -16.96 11.74
N ASN A 2 21.71 -17.48 10.54
CA ASN A 2 22.44 -16.97 9.38
C ASN A 2 21.71 -15.74 8.78
N ALA A 3 22.38 -14.98 7.89
CA ALA A 3 21.83 -13.77 7.32
C ALA A 3 20.50 -13.98 6.58
N TYR A 4 20.29 -15.16 5.96
CA TYR A 4 19.03 -15.46 5.28
C TYR A 4 17.89 -15.68 6.28
N ASP A 5 18.14 -16.40 7.36
CA ASP A 5 17.12 -16.66 8.38
C ASP A 5 16.66 -15.35 9.05
N THR A 6 17.62 -14.46 9.36
CA THR A 6 17.31 -13.13 9.91
C THR A 6 16.43 -12.31 8.96
N ILE A 7 16.75 -12.31 7.66
CA ILE A 7 15.93 -11.62 6.64
C ILE A 7 14.56 -12.30 6.48
N PHE A 8 14.54 -13.64 6.50
CA PHE A 8 13.31 -14.39 6.33
C PHE A 8 12.29 -14.08 7.43
N ASP A 9 12.72 -14.08 8.69
CA ASP A 9 11.85 -13.79 9.84
C ASP A 9 11.27 -12.37 9.79
N GLU A 10 12.06 -11.40 9.34
CA GLU A 10 11.59 -10.02 9.14
C GLU A 10 10.62 -9.91 7.96
N ALA A 11 10.98 -10.47 6.81
CA ALA A 11 10.25 -10.29 5.56
C ALA A 11 8.92 -11.05 5.54
N ILE A 12 8.84 -12.23 6.16
CA ILE A 12 7.63 -13.06 6.13
C ILE A 12 6.43 -12.36 6.77
N GLY A 13 6.67 -11.48 7.73
CA GLY A 13 5.65 -10.64 8.37
C GLY A 13 5.12 -9.51 7.50
N TYR A 14 5.77 -9.22 6.36
CA TYR A 14 5.34 -8.17 5.45
C TYR A 14 5.48 -8.58 3.98
N TYR A 15 4.61 -9.45 3.49
CA TYR A 15 4.53 -9.88 2.07
C TYR A 15 5.84 -10.41 1.49
N GLY A 16 6.70 -10.94 2.33
CA GLY A 16 8.04 -11.40 1.93
C GLY A 16 9.00 -10.29 1.52
N ILE A 17 8.65 -9.02 1.75
CA ILE A 17 9.37 -7.83 1.29
C ILE A 17 10.20 -7.24 2.44
N PHE A 18 11.40 -6.78 2.12
CA PHE A 18 12.23 -6.01 3.06
C PHE A 18 13.10 -4.98 2.33
N ARG A 19 13.50 -3.95 3.06
CA ARG A 19 14.47 -2.96 2.61
C ARG A 19 15.87 -3.31 3.08
N THR A 20 16.87 -2.90 2.29
CA THR A 20 18.28 -3.03 2.70
C THR A 20 18.53 -2.38 4.06
N SER A 21 17.93 -1.22 4.34
CA SER A 21 18.04 -0.52 5.63
C SER A 21 17.52 -1.37 6.80
N GLN A 22 16.39 -2.05 6.63
CA GLN A 22 15.81 -2.94 7.65
C GLN A 22 16.75 -4.12 7.94
N ALA A 23 17.23 -4.79 6.90
CA ALA A 23 18.17 -5.91 7.07
C ALA A 23 19.49 -5.46 7.75
N GLN A 24 19.98 -4.27 7.41
CA GLN A 24 21.18 -3.69 8.02
C GLN A 24 20.98 -3.35 9.50
N SER A 25 19.80 -2.84 9.89
CA SER A 25 19.49 -2.61 11.31
C SER A 25 19.44 -3.90 12.14
N LEU A 26 19.20 -5.04 11.49
CA LEU A 26 19.26 -6.38 12.08
C LEU A 26 20.66 -7.01 12.02
N GLY A 27 21.68 -6.25 11.60
CA GLY A 27 23.07 -6.69 11.54
C GLY A 27 23.46 -7.44 10.26
N VAL A 28 22.59 -7.49 9.24
CA VAL A 28 22.92 -8.12 7.95
C VAL A 28 23.66 -7.13 7.06
N SER A 29 24.90 -7.45 6.66
CA SER A 29 25.69 -6.57 5.80
C SER A 29 25.14 -6.48 4.38
N GLY A 30 25.36 -5.34 3.72
CA GLY A 30 24.98 -5.16 2.31
C GLY A 30 25.62 -6.19 1.38
N SER A 31 26.86 -6.63 1.65
CA SER A 31 27.53 -7.70 0.90
C SER A 31 26.84 -9.05 1.04
N ALA A 32 26.32 -9.37 2.23
CA ALA A 32 25.52 -10.57 2.46
C ALA A 32 24.20 -10.55 1.67
N ILE A 33 23.51 -9.40 1.65
CA ILE A 33 22.28 -9.21 0.86
C ILE A 33 22.57 -9.42 -0.64
N LEU A 34 23.62 -8.80 -1.17
CA LEU A 34 24.01 -8.97 -2.57
C LEU A 34 24.40 -10.43 -2.90
N SER A 35 25.11 -11.11 -1.99
CA SER A 35 25.45 -12.51 -2.15
C SER A 35 24.21 -13.41 -2.18
N LEU A 36 23.23 -13.16 -1.30
CA LEU A 36 21.96 -13.89 -1.28
C LEU A 36 21.15 -13.65 -2.59
N ALA A 37 21.12 -12.41 -3.07
CA ALA A 37 20.46 -12.07 -4.32
C ALA A 37 21.13 -12.77 -5.53
N LYS A 38 22.47 -12.78 -5.61
CA LYS A 38 23.21 -13.50 -6.66
C LYS A 38 22.93 -15.01 -6.65
N ARG A 39 22.68 -15.59 -5.48
CA ARG A 39 22.33 -17.02 -5.33
C ARG A 39 20.84 -17.30 -5.56
N GLY A 40 20.04 -16.32 -5.95
CA GLY A 40 18.60 -16.46 -6.19
C GLY A 40 17.74 -16.60 -4.94
N LYS A 41 18.30 -16.38 -3.74
CA LYS A 41 17.56 -16.42 -2.47
C LYS A 41 16.75 -15.17 -2.21
N LEU A 42 17.09 -14.09 -2.87
CA LEU A 42 16.40 -12.82 -2.81
C LEU A 42 16.12 -12.33 -4.24
N LEU A 43 14.90 -11.92 -4.49
CA LEU A 43 14.47 -11.30 -5.75
C LEU A 43 14.52 -9.78 -5.57
N ARG A 44 15.29 -9.09 -6.41
CA ARG A 44 15.35 -7.63 -6.37
C ARG A 44 14.11 -7.04 -7.03
N ILE A 45 13.29 -6.32 -6.24
CA ILE A 45 12.08 -5.64 -6.71
C ILE A 45 12.41 -4.23 -7.25
N ALA A 46 13.24 -3.50 -6.50
CA ALA A 46 13.70 -2.15 -6.83
C ALA A 46 15.06 -1.88 -6.18
N HIS A 47 15.59 -0.68 -6.31
CA HIS A 47 16.81 -0.28 -5.60
C HIS A 47 16.58 -0.36 -4.08
N GLY A 48 17.40 -1.15 -3.40
CA GLY A 48 17.30 -1.35 -1.95
C GLY A 48 16.04 -2.08 -1.47
N LEU A 49 15.25 -2.67 -2.35
CA LEU A 49 14.02 -3.39 -2.04
C LEU A 49 14.09 -4.82 -2.61
N TYR A 50 13.87 -5.80 -1.77
CA TYR A 50 13.97 -7.22 -2.10
C TYR A 50 12.76 -8.00 -1.59
N ARG A 51 12.53 -9.17 -2.18
CA ARG A 51 11.58 -10.18 -1.71
C ARG A 51 12.30 -11.51 -1.55
N ILE A 52 11.96 -12.26 -0.51
CA ILE A 52 12.49 -13.62 -0.30
C ILE A 52 11.95 -14.58 -1.36
N ASP A 53 12.80 -15.52 -1.80
CA ASP A 53 12.47 -16.51 -2.85
C ASP A 53 11.32 -17.46 -2.48
N LYS A 54 11.20 -17.76 -1.20
CA LYS A 54 10.22 -18.73 -0.66
C LYS A 54 8.85 -18.12 -0.32
N TYR A 55 8.68 -16.83 -0.49
CA TYR A 55 7.38 -16.21 -0.23
C TYR A 55 6.37 -16.61 -1.30
N VAL A 56 5.22 -17.11 -0.86
CA VAL A 56 4.09 -17.44 -1.73
C VAL A 56 3.05 -16.32 -1.63
N PRO A 57 2.75 -15.61 -2.74
CA PRO A 57 1.72 -14.58 -2.75
C PRO A 57 0.37 -15.10 -2.25
N GLN A 58 -0.33 -14.26 -1.49
CA GLN A 58 -1.64 -14.61 -0.96
C GLN A 58 -2.74 -14.42 -2.02
N PRO A 59 -3.84 -15.19 -1.93
CA PRO A 59 -4.96 -15.11 -2.89
C PRO A 59 -5.71 -13.77 -2.85
N ASP A 60 -5.56 -12.99 -1.79
CA ASP A 60 -6.23 -11.70 -1.59
C ASP A 60 -5.76 -10.59 -2.55
N GLY A 61 -4.63 -10.80 -3.23
CA GLY A 61 -4.05 -9.84 -4.18
C GLY A 61 -3.38 -8.63 -3.53
N LEU A 62 -3.26 -8.58 -2.21
CA LEU A 62 -2.67 -7.44 -1.48
C LEU A 62 -1.16 -7.31 -1.68
N ASP A 63 -0.48 -8.36 -2.14
CA ASP A 63 0.95 -8.32 -2.49
C ASP A 63 1.30 -7.20 -3.47
N ALA A 64 0.46 -6.97 -4.48
CA ALA A 64 0.69 -5.92 -5.46
C ALA A 64 0.66 -4.53 -4.82
N TYR A 65 -0.26 -4.30 -3.88
CA TYR A 65 -0.36 -3.06 -3.11
C TYR A 65 0.83 -2.87 -2.17
N ALA A 66 1.22 -3.91 -1.44
CA ALA A 66 2.39 -3.89 -0.57
C ALA A 66 3.66 -3.54 -1.35
N ILE A 67 3.88 -4.18 -2.50
CA ILE A 67 5.00 -3.89 -3.40
C ILE A 67 4.94 -2.44 -3.91
N ALA A 68 3.77 -1.96 -4.33
CA ALA A 68 3.62 -0.60 -4.85
C ALA A 68 3.97 0.45 -3.78
N VAL A 69 3.44 0.31 -2.57
CA VAL A 69 3.76 1.19 -1.43
C VAL A 69 5.24 1.13 -1.09
N ALA A 70 5.80 -0.10 -0.97
CA ALA A 70 7.21 -0.28 -0.65
C ALA A 70 8.15 0.30 -1.71
N ARG A 71 7.79 0.32 -2.99
CA ARG A 71 8.59 0.96 -4.05
C ARG A 71 8.69 2.47 -3.90
N VAL A 72 7.63 3.12 -3.41
CA VAL A 72 7.58 4.57 -3.28
C VAL A 72 8.37 5.04 -2.04
N GLY A 73 8.19 4.41 -0.90
CA GLY A 73 8.94 4.80 0.31
C GLY A 73 8.35 4.26 1.60
N GLU A 74 9.02 4.52 2.71
CA GLU A 74 8.58 4.10 4.04
C GLU A 74 7.34 4.89 4.51
N ASP A 75 7.24 6.16 4.10
CA ASP A 75 6.10 7.04 4.42
C ASP A 75 4.96 6.93 3.40
N ALA A 76 5.12 6.10 2.37
CA ALA A 76 4.11 5.91 1.35
C ALA A 76 2.91 5.13 1.88
N TYR A 77 1.76 5.32 1.25
CA TYR A 77 0.51 4.69 1.66
C TYR A 77 -0.43 4.52 0.46
N LEU A 78 -1.35 3.57 0.55
CA LEU A 78 -2.43 3.41 -0.42
C LEU A 78 -3.36 4.62 -0.38
N TRP A 79 -3.74 5.09 -1.57
CA TRP A 79 -4.52 6.31 -1.74
C TRP A 79 -5.79 6.06 -2.54
N GLY A 80 -6.88 6.73 -2.15
CA GLY A 80 -8.12 6.84 -2.90
C GLY A 80 -8.62 5.51 -3.47
N PRO A 81 -8.71 5.36 -4.81
CA PRO A 81 -9.32 4.19 -5.44
C PRO A 81 -8.68 2.85 -5.04
N SER A 82 -7.38 2.82 -4.71
CA SER A 82 -6.74 1.59 -4.27
C SER A 82 -7.17 1.12 -2.88
N VAL A 83 -7.51 2.05 -2.00
CA VAL A 83 -8.10 1.72 -0.69
C VAL A 83 -9.51 1.18 -0.90
N LEU A 84 -10.31 1.81 -1.78
CA LEU A 84 -11.66 1.35 -2.09
C LEU A 84 -11.65 -0.07 -2.66
N GLN A 85 -10.70 -0.36 -3.53
CA GLN A 85 -10.55 -1.70 -4.12
C GLN A 85 -10.06 -2.72 -3.10
N ALA A 86 -9.05 -2.39 -2.29
CA ALA A 86 -8.50 -3.30 -1.29
C ALA A 86 -9.54 -3.71 -0.23
N HIS A 87 -10.45 -2.80 0.10
CA HIS A 87 -11.59 -3.07 0.97
C HIS A 87 -12.84 -3.58 0.25
N HIS A 88 -12.81 -3.71 -1.09
CA HIS A 88 -13.98 -4.08 -1.90
C HIS A 88 -15.20 -3.19 -1.63
N LEU A 89 -15.02 -1.87 -1.63
CA LEU A 89 -16.08 -0.91 -1.33
C LEU A 89 -16.91 -0.53 -2.56
N CYS A 90 -16.28 -0.44 -3.72
CA CYS A 90 -16.94 -0.25 -5.01
C CYS A 90 -16.03 -0.68 -6.16
N PRO A 91 -16.57 -0.88 -7.38
CA PRO A 91 -15.75 -1.15 -8.56
C PRO A 91 -14.79 -0.01 -8.88
N THR A 92 -13.52 -0.35 -9.13
CA THR A 92 -12.46 0.57 -9.53
C THR A 92 -11.73 0.03 -10.77
N ASP A 93 -10.70 0.73 -11.25
CA ASP A 93 -9.82 0.22 -12.32
C ASP A 93 -8.71 -0.67 -11.73
N PRO A 94 -8.80 -2.01 -11.86
CA PRO A 94 -7.84 -2.93 -11.26
C PRO A 94 -6.43 -2.84 -11.87
N ALA A 95 -6.28 -2.21 -13.05
CA ALA A 95 -4.98 -2.02 -13.68
C ALA A 95 -4.16 -0.88 -13.08
N LYS A 96 -4.76 -0.09 -12.17
CA LYS A 96 -4.12 1.07 -11.54
C LYS A 96 -4.02 0.91 -10.03
N ILE A 97 -2.81 1.10 -9.50
CA ILE A 97 -2.56 1.17 -8.06
C ILE A 97 -2.18 2.60 -7.70
N TYR A 98 -3.01 3.24 -6.90
CA TYR A 98 -2.80 4.59 -6.43
C TYR A 98 -2.05 4.58 -5.11
N VAL A 99 -0.89 5.23 -5.10
CA VAL A 99 -0.03 5.37 -3.93
C VAL A 99 0.24 6.84 -3.71
N ALA A 100 0.28 7.27 -2.48
CA ALA A 100 0.67 8.63 -2.12
C ALA A 100 1.88 8.62 -1.17
N THR A 101 2.59 9.75 -1.14
CA THR A 101 3.69 9.98 -0.21
C THR A 101 3.76 11.45 0.17
N PRO A 102 4.03 11.79 1.45
CA PRO A 102 4.31 13.17 1.84
C PRO A 102 5.67 13.64 1.32
N SER A 103 6.59 12.72 1.07
CA SER A 103 7.94 12.98 0.60
C SER A 103 8.02 13.11 -0.92
N ARG A 104 9.03 13.82 -1.43
CA ARG A 104 9.27 13.91 -2.88
C ARG A 104 9.87 12.61 -3.39
N PHE A 105 9.12 11.85 -4.17
CA PHE A 105 9.62 10.69 -4.88
C PHE A 105 10.31 11.11 -6.20
N ARG A 106 11.50 10.57 -6.46
CA ARG A 106 12.30 10.87 -7.68
C ARG A 106 12.60 9.62 -8.51
N GLY A 107 12.11 8.46 -8.09
CA GLY A 107 12.33 7.19 -8.78
C GLY A 107 11.44 7.01 -10.01
N ARG A 108 11.67 5.91 -10.73
CA ARG A 108 10.76 5.42 -11.78
C ARG A 108 9.84 4.36 -11.20
N LEU A 109 8.55 4.48 -11.51
CA LEU A 109 7.55 3.48 -11.13
C LEU A 109 7.15 2.66 -12.36
N PRO A 110 6.81 1.38 -12.18
CA PRO A 110 6.20 0.58 -13.23
C PRO A 110 4.91 1.20 -13.74
N GLN A 111 4.55 0.86 -14.97
CA GLN A 111 3.24 1.19 -15.52
C GLN A 111 2.13 0.65 -14.60
N GLY A 112 1.07 1.43 -14.42
CA GLY A 112 -0.05 1.08 -13.55
C GLY A 112 0.08 1.59 -12.11
N ILE A 113 1.25 2.04 -11.65
CA ILE A 113 1.36 2.74 -10.36
C ILE A 113 1.19 4.24 -10.57
N ILE A 114 0.14 4.80 -9.98
CA ILE A 114 -0.20 6.22 -10.04
C ILE A 114 0.23 6.88 -8.72
N LEU A 115 1.17 7.81 -8.80
CA LEU A 115 1.74 8.47 -7.63
C LEU A 115 1.10 9.83 -7.37
N LYS A 116 0.70 10.07 -6.12
CA LYS A 116 0.32 11.37 -5.57
C LYS A 116 1.46 11.91 -4.70
N ASN A 117 2.29 12.74 -5.28
CA ASN A 117 3.46 13.35 -4.62
C ASN A 117 3.04 14.50 -3.69
N GLY A 118 3.67 14.59 -2.51
CA GLY A 118 3.46 15.67 -1.55
C GLY A 118 2.13 15.60 -0.79
N ALA A 119 1.35 14.54 -0.96
CA ALA A 119 0.11 14.34 -0.23
C ALA A 119 0.40 13.95 1.23
N LYS A 120 -0.07 14.77 2.19
CA LYS A 120 0.05 14.46 3.61
C LYS A 120 -1.09 13.52 4.04
N LEU A 121 -0.76 12.54 4.83
CA LEU A 121 -1.73 11.68 5.50
C LEU A 121 -2.07 12.29 6.85
N HIS A 122 -3.33 12.66 7.05
CA HIS A 122 -3.80 13.23 8.32
C HIS A 122 -3.97 12.15 9.38
N GLU A 123 -4.42 10.99 8.96
CA GLU A 123 -4.69 9.85 9.81
C GLU A 123 -4.21 8.59 9.11
N VAL A 124 -3.36 7.81 9.79
CA VAL A 124 -2.80 6.57 9.24
C VAL A 124 -3.72 5.43 9.60
N ASP A 125 -4.15 4.70 8.58
CA ASP A 125 -4.83 3.42 8.72
C ASP A 125 -3.99 2.31 8.06
N PHE A 126 -4.36 1.05 8.28
CA PHE A 126 -3.65 -0.11 7.77
C PHE A 126 -4.62 -1.13 7.19
N ILE A 127 -4.28 -1.66 6.03
CA ILE A 127 -4.96 -2.78 5.40
C ILE A 127 -3.99 -3.95 5.43
N GLU A 128 -4.23 -4.93 6.31
CA GLU A 128 -3.35 -6.10 6.48
C GLU A 128 -1.86 -5.71 6.57
N GLY A 129 -1.56 -4.67 7.37
CA GLY A 129 -0.21 -4.14 7.56
C GLY A 129 0.27 -3.13 6.50
N ILE A 130 -0.46 -2.93 5.42
CA ILE A 130 -0.13 -1.92 4.39
C ILE A 130 -0.67 -0.57 4.85
N ARG A 131 0.20 0.44 4.94
CA ARG A 131 -0.23 1.83 5.25
C ARG A 131 -1.23 2.32 4.22
N ALA A 132 -2.31 2.95 4.67
CA ALA A 132 -3.41 3.39 3.82
C ALA A 132 -4.08 4.65 4.38
N GLN A 133 -4.87 5.32 3.54
CA GLN A 133 -5.89 6.24 4.03
C GLN A 133 -6.99 5.46 4.76
N SER A 134 -7.68 6.11 5.70
CA SER A 134 -8.95 5.59 6.20
C SER A 134 -10.00 5.53 5.07
N ALA A 135 -11.01 4.69 5.22
CA ALA A 135 -12.06 4.52 4.21
C ALA A 135 -12.71 5.85 3.82
N GLY A 136 -13.03 6.70 4.82
CA GLY A 136 -13.64 8.01 4.58
C GLY A 136 -12.74 8.96 3.78
N GLN A 137 -11.46 9.05 4.14
CA GLN A 137 -10.49 9.85 3.39
C GLN A 137 -10.32 9.34 1.96
N ALA A 138 -10.27 8.02 1.77
CA ALA A 138 -10.11 7.41 0.47
C ALA A 138 -11.31 7.66 -0.45
N ILE A 139 -12.53 7.59 0.08
CA ILE A 139 -13.76 7.93 -0.65
C ILE A 139 -13.69 9.37 -1.12
N LEU A 140 -13.40 10.32 -0.24
CA LEU A 140 -13.29 11.75 -0.57
C LEU A 140 -12.17 12.03 -1.58
N SER A 141 -11.03 11.38 -1.43
CA SER A 141 -9.90 11.50 -2.36
C SER A 141 -10.19 10.93 -3.76
N SER A 142 -11.23 10.14 -3.91
CA SER A 142 -11.60 9.49 -5.18
C SER A 142 -12.63 10.26 -6.01
N GLN A 143 -13.14 11.39 -5.53
CA GLN A 143 -14.25 12.15 -6.16
C GLN A 143 -14.06 12.48 -7.64
N HIS A 144 -12.84 12.80 -8.09
CA HIS A 144 -12.60 13.14 -9.49
C HIS A 144 -12.11 11.95 -10.34
N ILE A 145 -12.15 10.73 -9.78
CA ILE A 145 -11.66 9.51 -10.42
C ILE A 145 -12.77 8.47 -10.52
N ILE A 146 -13.59 8.37 -9.50
CA ILE A 146 -14.68 7.40 -9.39
C ILE A 146 -16.01 8.13 -9.53
N MET A 147 -16.96 7.51 -10.22
CA MET A 147 -18.31 8.05 -10.42
C MET A 147 -19.02 8.27 -9.08
N PHE A 148 -19.77 9.34 -8.96
CA PHE A 148 -20.43 9.73 -7.71
C PHE A 148 -21.30 8.62 -7.12
N ASP A 149 -22.13 7.96 -7.93
CA ASP A 149 -22.99 6.85 -7.47
C ASP A 149 -22.19 5.70 -6.85
N ARG A 150 -20.99 5.40 -7.39
CA ARG A 150 -20.10 4.40 -6.82
C ARG A 150 -19.46 4.84 -5.50
N LEU A 151 -19.24 6.13 -5.33
CA LEU A 151 -18.76 6.69 -4.06
C LEU A 151 -19.83 6.60 -2.98
N LEU A 152 -21.11 6.84 -3.33
CA LEU A 152 -22.22 6.60 -2.41
C LEU A 152 -22.32 5.13 -2.00
N GLU A 153 -22.22 4.22 -2.96
CA GLU A 153 -22.13 2.76 -2.68
C GLU A 153 -20.97 2.43 -1.77
N ALA A 154 -19.80 3.05 -1.98
CA ALA A 154 -18.61 2.84 -1.15
C ALA A 154 -18.82 3.28 0.30
N VAL A 155 -19.55 4.37 0.56
CA VAL A 155 -19.91 4.82 1.92
C VAL A 155 -20.78 3.77 2.62
N GLU A 156 -21.83 3.27 1.94
CA GLU A 156 -22.73 2.26 2.50
C GLU A 156 -21.99 0.93 2.77
N ASN A 157 -21.14 0.50 1.84
CA ASN A 157 -20.33 -0.71 2.01
C ASN A 157 -19.30 -0.55 3.15
N ALA A 158 -18.67 0.61 3.27
CA ALA A 158 -17.73 0.90 4.35
C ALA A 158 -18.42 0.88 5.73
N LYS A 159 -19.63 1.42 5.81
CA LYS A 159 -20.46 1.35 7.00
C LYS A 159 -20.85 -0.09 7.34
N GLY A 160 -21.31 -0.86 6.35
CA GLY A 160 -21.68 -2.27 6.53
C GLY A 160 -20.51 -3.15 6.98
N LYS A 161 -19.28 -2.80 6.62
CA LYS A 161 -18.05 -3.49 7.02
C LYS A 161 -17.46 -2.96 8.34
N GLY A 162 -18.05 -1.96 8.96
CA GLY A 162 -17.55 -1.35 10.20
C GLY A 162 -16.30 -0.47 10.00
N LEU A 163 -15.98 -0.08 8.76
CA LEU A 163 -14.87 0.82 8.44
C LEU A 163 -15.24 2.30 8.64
N LEU A 164 -16.54 2.60 8.69
CA LEU A 164 -17.11 3.89 9.06
C LEU A 164 -18.24 3.67 10.06
N ASN A 165 -18.25 4.45 11.13
CA ASN A 165 -19.42 4.55 11.99
C ASN A 165 -20.48 5.49 11.36
N GLU A 166 -21.68 5.60 11.98
CA GLU A 166 -22.78 6.42 11.48
C GLU A 166 -22.39 7.90 11.33
N ALA A 167 -21.65 8.46 12.29
CA ALA A 167 -21.24 9.87 12.24
C ALA A 167 -20.19 10.11 11.14
N GLU A 168 -19.23 9.22 10.99
CA GLU A 168 -18.22 9.27 9.93
C GLU A 168 -18.84 9.12 8.55
N ALA A 169 -19.77 8.19 8.36
CA ALA A 169 -20.50 8.00 7.11
C ALA A 169 -21.31 9.25 6.75
N HIS A 170 -22.04 9.82 7.73
CA HIS A 170 -22.79 11.06 7.53
C HIS A 170 -21.89 12.23 7.13
N ASN A 171 -20.75 12.40 7.80
CA ASN A 171 -19.79 13.46 7.47
C ASN A 171 -19.18 13.24 6.08
N THR A 172 -18.84 12.01 5.72
CA THR A 172 -18.30 11.68 4.40
C THR A 172 -19.31 12.00 3.30
N LEU A 173 -20.58 11.62 3.46
CA LEU A 173 -21.67 11.98 2.53
C LEU A 173 -21.84 13.49 2.39
N LYS A 174 -21.84 14.20 3.52
CA LYS A 174 -21.97 15.68 3.52
C LYS A 174 -20.85 16.34 2.71
N GLU A 175 -19.62 15.90 2.87
CA GLU A 175 -18.49 16.44 2.10
C GLU A 175 -18.54 16.02 0.61
N LEU A 176 -19.01 14.80 0.30
CA LEU A 176 -19.23 14.38 -1.09
C LEU A 176 -20.21 15.29 -1.81
N TYR A 177 -21.38 15.56 -1.22
CA TYR A 177 -22.40 16.44 -1.81
C TYR A 177 -22.02 17.91 -1.88
N LYS A 178 -21.06 18.36 -1.06
CA LYS A 178 -20.59 19.75 -1.10
C LYS A 178 -19.64 20.01 -2.27
N ASN A 179 -18.97 18.98 -2.75
CA ASN A 179 -17.93 19.06 -3.76
C ASN A 179 -18.37 18.46 -5.12
N ASP A 180 -19.63 18.02 -5.25
CA ASP A 180 -20.26 17.58 -6.49
C ASP A 180 -20.87 18.79 -7.20
#